data_3011c818cef1c2cb9702dac957478706
#
_entry.id   3011c818cef1c2cb9702dac957478706
#
_cell.length_a   1.000
_cell.length_b   1.000
_cell.length_c   1.000
_cell.angle_alpha   90.00
_cell.angle_beta   90.00
_cell.angle_gamma   90.00
#
_symmetry.space_group_name_H-M   'P 1'
#
loop_
_entity.id
_entity.type
_entity.pdbx_description
1 polymer ?
#
loop_
_entity_poly.entity_id
_entity_poly.type
_entity_poly.pdbx_seq_one_letter_code
_entity_poly.pdbx_strand_id
1 'polypeptide(L)'
;MVASDRRLQPCAGEKGGSETGPSPVDRGRAGSKHHLLVDATGIPLAYTLTGGNRNDVTQLIPLLERVPAAAGLVGRPRRRPEVVVGDRGYDHDKHRRLVRKLGIRPVIARRQTEHGSGLGVVRWVVKRTFAHLHQFKRLLVRYERRAEMHEAMLALGCCLVCHRRLQKLILQ
;
A
#
# COMPACT_ATOMS: atom_id res chain seq x y z
N MET A 1 -0.39 -3.55 7.89
CA MET A 1 0.05 -4.48 6.83
C MET A 1 0.44 -3.71 5.59
N VAL A 2 1.51 -4.09 4.90
CA VAL A 2 1.98 -3.46 3.67
C VAL A 2 1.73 -4.38 2.49
N ALA A 3 1.16 -3.84 1.42
CA ALA A 3 1.11 -4.50 0.12
C ALA A 3 1.16 -3.49 -1.02
N SER A 4 1.50 -3.96 -2.21
CA SER A 4 1.43 -3.21 -3.46
C SER A 4 0.45 -3.89 -4.40
N ASP A 5 -0.25 -3.11 -5.23
CA ASP A 5 -1.01 -3.64 -6.35
C ASP A 5 -0.39 -3.17 -7.67
N ARG A 6 -0.16 -4.14 -8.56
CA ARG A 6 0.52 -3.96 -9.85
C ARG A 6 -0.43 -3.80 -11.03
N ARG A 7 -1.75 -3.74 -10.78
CA ARG A 7 -2.77 -3.83 -11.83
C ARG A 7 -3.13 -2.52 -12.51
N LEU A 8 -2.49 -1.42 -12.13
CA LEU A 8 -2.77 -0.13 -12.74
C LEU A 8 -2.16 -0.07 -14.15
N GLN A 9 -3.00 -0.31 -15.15
CA GLN A 9 -2.66 -0.09 -16.54
C GLN A 9 -2.94 1.37 -16.89
N PRO A 10 -2.00 2.09 -17.51
CA PRO A 10 -2.34 3.35 -18.16
C PRO A 10 -3.22 3.07 -19.37
N CYS A 11 -4.09 4.01 -19.73
CA CYS A 11 -4.81 3.95 -21.00
C CYS A 11 -3.85 3.75 -22.17
N ALA A 12 -4.20 2.82 -23.05
CA ALA A 12 -3.52 2.66 -24.34
C ALA A 12 -3.55 3.99 -25.10
N GLY A 13 -2.39 4.59 -25.33
CA GLY A 13 -2.25 5.83 -26.10
C GLY A 13 -1.49 6.96 -25.41
N GLU A 14 -1.33 6.96 -24.08
CA GLU A 14 -0.56 8.01 -23.42
C GLU A 14 0.88 7.57 -23.10
N LYS A 15 1.84 8.24 -23.73
CA LYS A 15 3.26 8.14 -23.37
C LYS A 15 3.47 8.68 -21.96
N GLY A 16 3.92 7.80 -21.07
CA GLY A 16 4.27 7.94 -19.70
C GLY A 16 4.35 9.34 -19.08
N GLY A 17 3.61 9.54 -17.98
CA GLY A 17 3.80 10.66 -17.07
C GLY A 17 4.78 10.31 -15.95
N SER A 18 5.01 11.27 -15.03
CA SER A 18 5.77 11.01 -13.80
C SER A 18 5.19 9.84 -13.01
N GLU A 19 6.04 9.07 -12.34
CA GLU A 19 5.68 7.84 -11.61
C GLU A 19 4.97 6.80 -12.50
N THR A 20 5.43 6.67 -13.76
CA THR A 20 5.01 5.63 -14.70
C THR A 20 6.24 4.83 -15.12
N GLY A 21 6.12 3.53 -15.29
CA GLY A 21 7.22 2.68 -15.73
C GLY A 21 6.74 1.33 -16.25
N PRO A 22 7.57 0.61 -17.03
CA PRO A 22 7.20 -0.67 -17.61
C PRO A 22 6.90 -1.71 -16.52
N SER A 23 5.73 -2.35 -16.62
CA SER A 23 5.33 -3.39 -15.67
C SER A 23 6.02 -4.71 -16.00
N PRO A 24 6.79 -5.31 -15.09
CA PRO A 24 7.44 -6.59 -15.34
C PRO A 24 6.46 -7.77 -15.42
N VAL A 25 5.22 -7.58 -14.98
CA VAL A 25 4.18 -8.62 -14.98
C VAL A 25 3.13 -8.44 -16.07
N ASP A 26 3.14 -7.31 -16.80
CA ASP A 26 2.18 -6.98 -17.85
C ASP A 26 2.89 -6.64 -19.16
N ARG A 27 3.75 -7.55 -19.62
CA ARG A 27 4.44 -7.48 -20.92
C ARG A 27 5.12 -6.12 -21.20
N GLY A 28 5.65 -5.48 -20.16
CA GLY A 28 6.33 -4.19 -20.29
C GLY A 28 5.42 -3.00 -20.52
N ARG A 29 4.10 -3.14 -20.41
CA ARG A 29 3.18 -1.99 -20.48
C ARG A 29 3.52 -0.98 -19.40
N ALA A 30 3.55 0.29 -19.79
CA ALA A 30 3.76 1.37 -18.84
C ALA A 30 2.59 1.42 -17.84
N GLY A 31 2.90 1.57 -16.57
CA GLY A 31 1.90 1.60 -15.51
C GLY A 31 2.44 2.21 -14.24
N SER A 32 1.53 2.45 -13.31
CA SER A 32 1.85 2.90 -11.96
C SER A 32 1.50 1.84 -10.95
N LYS A 33 2.13 1.88 -9.78
CA LYS A 33 1.83 1.02 -8.64
C LYS A 33 1.32 1.83 -7.47
N HIS A 34 0.22 1.39 -6.89
CA HIS A 34 -0.20 1.83 -5.56
C HIS A 34 0.46 0.97 -4.50
N HIS A 35 1.04 1.60 -3.50
CA HIS A 35 1.52 0.95 -2.30
C HIS A 35 0.66 1.43 -1.13
N LEU A 36 0.19 0.50 -0.32
CA LEU A 36 -0.67 0.79 0.83
C LEU A 36 -0.10 0.17 2.10
N LEU A 37 -0.19 0.94 3.17
CA LEU A 37 -0.11 0.44 4.54
C LEU A 37 -1.49 0.55 5.16
N VAL A 38 -2.02 -0.56 5.65
CA VAL A 38 -3.32 -0.60 6.33
C VAL A 38 -3.18 -1.15 7.74
N ASP A 39 -4.12 -0.81 8.61
CA ASP A 39 -4.23 -1.43 9.92
C ASP A 39 -4.79 -2.87 9.86
N ALA A 40 -5.01 -3.50 11.01
CA ALA A 40 -5.54 -4.87 11.09
C ALA A 40 -6.98 -4.98 10.57
N THR A 41 -7.73 -3.89 10.50
CA THR A 41 -9.12 -3.84 10.04
C THR A 41 -9.25 -3.45 8.56
N GLY A 42 -8.14 -3.00 7.92
CA GLY A 42 -8.10 -2.59 6.53
C GLY A 42 -8.29 -1.08 6.32
N ILE A 43 -8.14 -0.28 7.38
CA ILE A 43 -8.14 1.18 7.28
C ILE A 43 -6.80 1.63 6.69
N PRO A 44 -6.78 2.40 5.58
CA PRO A 44 -5.55 2.96 5.03
C PRO A 44 -4.87 3.91 6.01
N LEU A 45 -3.60 3.66 6.34
CA LEU A 45 -2.77 4.49 7.21
C LEU A 45 -1.81 5.35 6.40
N ALA A 46 -1.26 4.81 5.32
CA ALA A 46 -0.36 5.51 4.42
C ALA A 46 -0.43 4.91 3.01
N TYR A 47 -0.10 5.72 2.02
CA TYR A 47 -0.02 5.31 0.63
C TYR A 47 1.17 5.99 -0.07
N THR A 48 1.66 5.36 -1.14
CA THR A 48 2.61 5.94 -2.09
C THR A 48 2.29 5.47 -3.49
N LEU A 49 2.68 6.28 -4.48
CA LEU A 49 2.59 5.99 -5.90
C LEU A 49 4.00 5.83 -6.47
N THR A 50 4.21 4.84 -7.33
CA THR A 50 5.49 4.67 -8.06
C THR A 50 5.26 4.13 -9.46
N GLY A 51 6.27 4.20 -10.30
CA GLY A 51 6.26 3.51 -11.59
C GLY A 51 6.16 1.99 -11.45
N GLY A 52 5.56 1.34 -12.44
CA GLY A 52 5.34 -0.11 -12.46
C GLY A 52 6.59 -0.97 -12.30
N ASN A 53 7.74 -0.46 -12.72
CA ASN A 53 9.05 -1.09 -12.61
C ASN A 53 9.72 -0.98 -11.23
N ARG A 54 9.18 -0.16 -10.34
CA ARG A 54 9.77 0.04 -9.02
C ARG A 54 9.62 -1.21 -8.14
N ASN A 55 10.68 -1.57 -7.43
CA ASN A 55 10.62 -2.70 -6.50
C ASN A 55 9.83 -2.30 -5.24
N ASP A 56 8.85 -3.13 -4.87
CA ASP A 56 7.90 -2.88 -3.78
C ASP A 56 8.60 -2.64 -2.43
N VAL A 57 9.69 -3.35 -2.17
CA VAL A 57 10.44 -3.23 -0.91
C VAL A 57 10.99 -1.83 -0.67
N THR A 58 11.26 -1.05 -1.74
CA THR A 58 11.76 0.33 -1.62
C THR A 58 10.75 1.27 -0.98
N GLN A 59 9.46 0.92 -1.03
CA GLN A 59 8.37 1.72 -0.47
C GLN A 59 8.04 1.37 0.98
N LEU A 60 8.66 0.33 1.55
CA LEU A 60 8.38 -0.10 2.92
C LEU A 60 8.69 1.00 3.95
N ILE A 61 9.88 1.57 3.88
CA ILE A 61 10.29 2.63 4.83
C ILE A 61 9.51 3.93 4.60
N PRO A 62 9.39 4.47 3.36
CA PRO A 62 8.57 5.64 3.09
C PRO A 62 7.11 5.52 3.59
N LEU A 63 6.47 4.34 3.45
CA LEU A 63 5.13 4.12 3.97
C LEU A 63 5.08 4.15 5.49
N LEU A 64 6.06 3.56 6.18
CA LEU A 64 6.11 3.57 7.64
C LEU A 64 6.36 4.97 8.21
N GLU A 65 7.11 5.80 7.51
CA GLU A 65 7.38 7.20 7.89
C GLU A 65 6.17 8.12 7.66
N ARG A 66 5.30 7.78 6.69
CA ARG A 66 4.07 8.52 6.39
C ARG A 66 2.89 8.18 7.32
N VAL A 67 3.04 7.23 8.26
CA VAL A 67 1.97 6.91 9.20
C VAL A 67 1.63 8.16 10.04
N PRO A 68 0.37 8.63 10.01
CA PRO A 68 -0.03 9.77 10.82
C PRO A 68 0.03 9.45 12.30
N ALA A 69 0.19 10.47 13.12
CA ALA A 69 0.12 10.31 14.58
C ALA A 69 -1.29 9.89 14.98
N ALA A 70 -1.44 8.66 15.48
CA ALA A 70 -2.72 8.20 16.01
C ALA A 70 -2.92 8.79 17.41
N ALA A 71 -3.90 9.67 17.54
CA ALA A 71 -4.37 10.23 18.82
C ALA A 71 -5.67 9.53 19.23
N GLY A 72 -6.05 9.63 20.48
CA GLY A 72 -7.32 9.10 21.00
C GLY A 72 -7.30 8.78 22.49
N LEU A 73 -6.13 8.56 23.07
CA LEU A 73 -5.93 8.40 24.50
C LEU A 73 -4.98 9.49 25.02
N VAL A 74 -5.09 9.81 26.28
CA VAL A 74 -4.17 10.74 26.96
C VAL A 74 -2.74 10.20 26.86
N GLY A 75 -1.82 11.02 26.36
CA GLY A 75 -0.42 10.66 26.21
C GLY A 75 0.16 11.03 24.84
N ARG A 76 1.39 10.58 24.57
CA ARG A 76 2.08 10.87 23.31
C ARG A 76 1.46 10.05 22.16
N PRO A 77 1.01 10.69 21.06
CA PRO A 77 0.43 9.99 19.92
C PRO A 77 1.38 8.94 19.32
N ARG A 78 0.86 7.75 19.03
CA ARG A 78 1.64 6.70 18.36
C ARG A 78 1.85 7.08 16.90
N ARG A 79 3.11 7.08 16.46
CA ARG A 79 3.49 7.34 15.06
C ARG A 79 4.02 6.11 14.34
N ARG A 80 4.19 5.00 15.05
CA ARG A 80 4.76 3.77 14.51
C ARG A 80 3.95 2.57 14.97
N PRO A 81 3.66 1.63 14.05
CA PRO A 81 3.05 0.35 14.44
C PRO A 81 4.04 -0.49 15.24
N GLU A 82 3.55 -1.35 16.11
CA GLU A 82 4.40 -2.32 16.83
C GLU A 82 4.90 -3.42 15.91
N VAL A 83 4.05 -3.81 14.94
CA VAL A 83 4.31 -4.90 14.00
C VAL A 83 3.95 -4.46 12.60
N VAL A 84 4.81 -4.78 11.64
CA VAL A 84 4.49 -4.66 10.21
C VAL A 84 4.46 -6.05 9.58
N VAL A 85 3.35 -6.38 8.94
CA VAL A 85 3.18 -7.64 8.20
C VAL A 85 3.32 -7.35 6.71
N GLY A 86 4.14 -8.12 6.01
CA GLY A 86 4.38 -7.97 4.58
C GLY A 86 4.44 -9.31 3.86
N ASP A 87 4.20 -9.28 2.56
CA ASP A 87 4.36 -10.46 1.72
C ASP A 87 5.84 -10.70 1.32
N ARG A 88 6.07 -11.77 0.54
CA ARG A 88 7.41 -12.15 0.06
C ARG A 88 8.07 -11.09 -0.84
N GLY A 89 7.30 -10.18 -1.43
CA GLY A 89 7.83 -9.05 -2.21
C GLY A 89 8.65 -8.09 -1.37
N TYR A 90 8.38 -8.03 -0.08
CA TYR A 90 9.09 -7.19 0.90
C TYR A 90 10.23 -7.92 1.62
N ASP A 91 10.51 -9.19 1.29
CA ASP A 91 11.58 -9.97 1.93
C ASP A 91 12.95 -9.54 1.41
N HIS A 92 13.59 -8.66 2.19
CA HIS A 92 14.93 -8.17 1.95
C HIS A 92 15.61 -7.84 3.29
N ASP A 93 16.74 -8.46 3.60
CA ASP A 93 17.39 -8.34 4.91
C ASP A 93 17.78 -6.91 5.29
N LYS A 94 18.23 -6.11 4.30
CA LYS A 94 18.50 -4.68 4.51
C LYS A 94 17.26 -3.96 5.05
N HIS A 95 16.08 -4.18 4.44
CA HIS A 95 14.85 -3.50 4.82
C HIS A 95 14.30 -4.04 6.15
N ARG A 96 14.44 -5.35 6.42
CA ARG A 96 14.12 -5.91 7.76
C ARG A 96 14.93 -5.24 8.86
N ARG A 97 16.24 -5.01 8.63
CA ARG A 97 17.11 -4.30 9.58
C ARG A 97 16.67 -2.85 9.78
N LEU A 98 16.32 -2.14 8.71
CA LEU A 98 15.81 -0.76 8.79
C LEU A 98 14.49 -0.70 9.58
N VAL A 99 13.55 -1.61 9.34
CA VAL A 99 12.29 -1.70 10.09
C VAL A 99 12.55 -1.90 11.59
N ARG A 100 13.48 -2.82 11.95
CA ARG A 100 13.86 -3.03 13.36
C ARG A 100 14.50 -1.77 13.98
N LYS A 101 15.33 -1.03 13.22
CA LYS A 101 15.89 0.24 13.68
C LYS A 101 14.82 1.30 13.98
N LEU A 102 13.65 1.23 13.32
CA LEU A 102 12.49 2.07 13.64
C LEU A 102 11.73 1.62 14.90
N GLY A 103 12.18 0.54 15.57
CA GLY A 103 11.49 -0.05 16.72
C GLY A 103 10.28 -0.91 16.33
N ILE A 104 10.15 -1.30 15.07
CA ILE A 104 9.01 -2.07 14.54
C ILE A 104 9.43 -3.53 14.34
N ARG A 105 8.59 -4.49 14.73
CA ARG A 105 8.80 -5.91 14.49
C ARG A 105 8.34 -6.29 13.06
N PRO A 106 9.25 -6.69 12.14
CA PRO A 106 8.86 -7.14 10.82
C PRO A 106 8.41 -8.60 10.83
N VAL A 107 7.17 -8.87 10.42
CA VAL A 107 6.61 -10.19 10.15
C VAL A 107 6.39 -10.30 8.65
N ILE A 108 7.45 -10.64 7.93
CA ILE A 108 7.47 -10.71 6.46
C ILE A 108 7.74 -12.16 6.07
N ALA A 109 6.93 -12.71 5.15
CA ALA A 109 7.15 -14.08 4.66
C ALA A 109 8.51 -14.17 3.97
N ARG A 110 9.30 -15.21 4.29
CA ARG A 110 10.58 -15.44 3.63
C ARG A 110 10.38 -16.00 2.22
N ARG A 111 11.27 -15.61 1.30
CA ARG A 111 11.38 -16.24 0.00
C ARG A 111 11.90 -17.65 0.20
N GLN A 112 11.58 -18.55 -0.72
CA GLN A 112 12.02 -19.96 -0.72
C GLN A 112 11.55 -20.81 0.49
N THR A 113 10.60 -20.33 1.29
CA THR A 113 9.91 -21.17 2.28
C THR A 113 8.63 -21.73 1.68
N GLU A 114 8.24 -22.95 2.10
CA GLU A 114 7.00 -23.61 1.67
C GLU A 114 5.76 -22.74 1.90
N HIS A 115 4.69 -23.01 1.16
CA HIS A 115 3.41 -22.36 1.34
C HIS A 115 2.81 -22.78 2.68
N GLY A 116 2.45 -21.81 3.54
CA GLY A 116 1.88 -22.10 4.86
C GLY A 116 2.33 -21.16 5.98
N SER A 117 2.95 -20.03 5.64
CA SER A 117 3.44 -19.05 6.64
C SER A 117 2.38 -18.46 7.58
N GLY A 118 1.11 -18.93 7.54
CA GLY A 118 0.01 -18.41 8.36
C GLY A 118 -0.44 -16.97 8.02
N LEU A 119 0.32 -16.28 7.17
CA LEU A 119 0.05 -14.89 6.80
C LEU A 119 -1.15 -14.71 5.86
N GLY A 120 -1.73 -15.80 5.36
CA GLY A 120 -2.90 -15.78 4.47
C GLY A 120 -4.10 -15.07 5.10
N VAL A 121 -4.34 -15.35 6.39
CA VAL A 121 -5.43 -14.75 7.19
C VAL A 121 -5.30 -13.23 7.28
N VAL A 122 -4.07 -12.70 7.26
CA VAL A 122 -3.83 -11.25 7.40
C VAL A 122 -3.75 -10.57 6.02
N ARG A 123 -3.28 -11.28 4.97
CA ARG A 123 -3.12 -10.73 3.61
C ARG A 123 -4.44 -10.34 2.94
N TRP A 124 -5.55 -11.03 3.26
CA TRP A 124 -6.84 -10.71 2.68
C TRP A 124 -7.32 -9.29 3.03
N VAL A 125 -6.93 -8.78 4.20
CA VAL A 125 -7.31 -7.44 4.66
C VAL A 125 -6.84 -6.37 3.69
N VAL A 126 -5.57 -6.42 3.27
CA VAL A 126 -5.04 -5.47 2.26
C VAL A 126 -5.67 -5.67 0.90
N LYS A 127 -5.85 -6.94 0.47
CA LYS A 127 -6.51 -7.24 -0.81
C LYS A 127 -7.92 -6.67 -0.86
N ARG A 128 -8.67 -6.77 0.25
CA ARG A 128 -10.00 -6.17 0.38
C ARG A 128 -9.95 -4.65 0.24
N THR A 129 -8.98 -3.99 0.87
CA THR A 129 -8.83 -2.53 0.74
C THR A 129 -8.51 -2.13 -0.69
N PHE A 130 -7.62 -2.84 -1.39
CA PHE A 130 -7.39 -2.63 -2.81
C PHE A 130 -8.65 -2.87 -3.65
N ALA A 131 -9.41 -3.93 -3.37
CA ALA A 131 -10.66 -4.21 -4.07
C ALA A 131 -11.67 -3.05 -3.91
N HIS A 132 -11.74 -2.43 -2.74
CA HIS A 132 -12.57 -1.24 -2.53
C HIS A 132 -12.06 -0.02 -3.32
N LEU A 133 -10.75 0.20 -3.37
CA LEU A 133 -10.15 1.30 -4.14
C LEU A 133 -10.34 1.09 -5.65
N HIS A 134 -10.24 -0.14 -6.14
CA HIS A 134 -10.41 -0.46 -7.56
C HIS A 134 -11.87 -0.45 -8.05
N GLN A 135 -12.84 -0.25 -7.17
CA GLN A 135 -14.22 0.11 -7.59
C GLN A 135 -14.27 1.50 -8.25
N PHE A 136 -13.31 2.36 -7.94
CA PHE A 136 -13.15 3.64 -8.62
C PHE A 136 -12.35 3.44 -9.91
N LYS A 137 -13.01 3.62 -11.06
CA LYS A 137 -12.42 3.41 -12.39
C LYS A 137 -11.09 4.13 -12.57
N ARG A 138 -10.96 5.35 -12.05
CA ARG A 138 -9.73 6.15 -12.13
C ARG A 138 -8.58 5.64 -11.24
N LEU A 139 -8.87 4.81 -10.25
CA LEU A 139 -7.85 4.11 -9.46
C LEU A 139 -7.53 2.72 -10.04
N LEU A 140 -8.42 2.16 -10.85
CA LEU A 140 -8.16 0.92 -11.56
C LEU A 140 -7.33 1.18 -12.84
N VAL A 141 -7.64 2.26 -13.55
CA VAL A 141 -6.96 2.68 -14.79
C VAL A 141 -6.52 4.13 -14.64
N ARG A 142 -5.22 4.38 -14.81
CA ARG A 142 -4.68 5.74 -14.71
C ARG A 142 -4.87 6.48 -16.02
N TYR A 143 -5.59 7.60 -15.98
CA TYR A 143 -5.79 8.52 -17.09
C TYR A 143 -4.90 9.77 -16.95
N GLU A 144 -4.48 10.09 -15.75
CA GLU A 144 -3.76 11.31 -15.42
C GLU A 144 -2.29 11.19 -15.80
N ARG A 145 -1.78 12.17 -16.56
CA ARG A 145 -0.35 12.29 -16.90
C ARG A 145 0.46 12.74 -15.69
N ARG A 146 -0.10 13.66 -14.89
CA ARG A 146 0.54 14.19 -13.68
C ARG A 146 0.33 13.22 -12.51
N ALA A 147 1.43 12.86 -11.84
CA ALA A 147 1.40 11.94 -10.71
C ALA A 147 0.58 12.50 -9.54
N GLU A 148 0.70 13.81 -9.29
CA GLU A 148 0.03 14.47 -8.18
C GLU A 148 -1.49 14.36 -8.29
N MET A 149 -2.04 14.45 -9.51
CA MET A 149 -3.48 14.30 -9.73
C MET A 149 -3.96 12.89 -9.42
N HIS A 150 -3.18 11.88 -9.84
CA HIS A 150 -3.51 10.49 -9.55
C HIS A 150 -3.32 10.17 -8.06
N GLU A 151 -2.29 10.71 -7.42
CA GLU A 151 -2.06 10.58 -5.98
C GLU A 151 -3.18 11.24 -5.17
N ALA A 152 -3.69 12.41 -5.60
CA ALA A 152 -4.86 13.06 -4.99
C ALA A 152 -6.13 12.19 -5.08
N MET A 153 -6.36 11.52 -6.22
CA MET A 153 -7.47 10.57 -6.34
C MET A 153 -7.30 9.35 -5.43
N LEU A 154 -6.08 8.86 -5.27
CA LEU A 154 -5.79 7.78 -4.33
C LEU A 154 -6.05 8.22 -2.88
N ALA A 155 -5.65 9.44 -2.52
CA ALA A 155 -5.95 10.06 -1.23
C ALA A 155 -7.47 10.09 -0.97
N LEU A 156 -8.23 10.60 -1.94
CA LEU A 156 -9.69 10.68 -1.84
C LEU A 156 -10.32 9.29 -1.69
N GLY A 157 -9.84 8.30 -2.46
CA GLY A 157 -10.28 6.90 -2.33
C GLY A 157 -10.01 6.35 -0.92
N CYS A 158 -8.83 6.61 -0.36
CA CYS A 158 -8.49 6.24 1.02
C CYS A 158 -9.43 6.92 2.04
N CYS A 159 -9.69 8.22 1.88
CA CYS A 159 -10.64 8.97 2.73
C CYS A 159 -12.03 8.36 2.69
N LEU A 160 -12.54 7.95 1.51
CA LEU A 160 -13.83 7.31 1.39
C LEU A 160 -13.90 5.93 2.08
N VAL A 161 -12.80 5.16 2.02
CA VAL A 161 -12.70 3.89 2.78
C VAL A 161 -12.76 4.17 4.28
N CYS A 162 -12.02 5.16 4.78
CA CYS A 162 -12.05 5.57 6.20
C CYS A 162 -13.43 6.03 6.61
N HIS A 163 -14.07 6.90 5.82
CA HIS A 163 -15.41 7.42 6.10
C HIS A 163 -16.47 6.31 6.21
N ARG A 164 -16.50 5.38 5.23
CA ARG A 164 -17.42 4.22 5.27
C ARG A 164 -17.18 3.33 6.50
N ARG A 165 -15.95 3.24 6.98
CA ARG A 165 -15.66 2.50 8.21
C ARG A 165 -16.14 3.23 9.44
N LEU A 166 -15.94 4.56 9.51
CA LEU A 166 -16.42 5.38 10.61
C LEU A 166 -17.95 5.32 10.72
N GLN A 167 -18.66 5.46 9.59
CA GLN A 167 -20.11 5.34 9.56
C GLN A 167 -20.61 4.00 10.15
N LYS A 168 -19.95 2.88 9.81
CA LYS A 168 -20.32 1.58 10.35
C LYS A 168 -20.08 1.45 11.85
N LEU A 169 -19.12 2.18 12.41
CA LEU A 169 -18.84 2.18 13.85
C LEU A 169 -19.84 3.05 14.64
N ILE A 170 -20.39 4.10 13.99
CA ILE A 170 -21.35 5.01 14.63
C ILE A 170 -22.77 4.41 14.62
N LEU A 171 -23.09 3.57 13.64
CA LEU A 171 -24.43 2.99 13.45
C LEU A 171 -24.60 1.62 14.14
N GLN A 172 -23.59 1.14 14.88
CA GLN A 172 -23.65 -0.03 15.75
C GLN A 172 -23.82 0.37 17.21
#